data_025dde13ddcc008724dbb3ce3b615fab
#
_entry.id   025dde13ddcc008724dbb3ce3b615fab
#
_cell.length_a   1.000
_cell.length_b   1.000
_cell.length_c   1.000
_cell.angle_alpha   90.00
_cell.angle_beta   90.00
_cell.angle_gamma   90.00
#
_symmetry.space_group_name_H-M   'P 1'
#
loop_
_entity.id
_entity.type
_entity.pdbx_description
1 polymer ?
#
loop_
_entity_poly.entity_id
_entity_poly.type
_entity_poly.pdbx_seq_one_letter_code
_entity_poly.pdbx_strand_id
1 'polypeptide(L)'
;MPDMLGTGLSSLRALQRALDTTAHNIANVATPGYSRQDVQFDTRRPSVVGSNWIGNGVNVSEVRRIYDQFLTAQSRSSSGNLARLDAFATQAARLDNMLGDTTNGLSASLQGYTDALSEVSSTPGSIPARQVLLSEGRALAQRIVAYDGRLREMSADIDTRFAGEASEVTLLAQGIARLNGEITVAAQNTGHAPNDLLDQRDRLIDQISGKVSVTTVNEGDSINVFIGNGQPLVLGVTASEITTVTDPFDPERTQFALLTSSGTVDISRGVSGGTLGGLLDWRREMLEPARNELGRISLAIASQVNAQHREGMDLTGALGGDFFSVGGVGVTDVTTNTGTAVVSATRTNVAAITGTDYVLARTGTGYTLRRQDTGAAVTFTGTGTALDPILADGLSIVAGAGAATGDQFIIHPTRDAAVGFKVAITDPSRVAAAAPIRASAATSNAGNGTISTGEVLNATNAQLLTTANIVFTSATQYSVSGGPAQTYTPGGNIDVNGWRVQIGGAPATGDTFTIRSNAGATGDNRNAIALGDGLGAGVLDGGTTSVASAVARLTADVGLQTRTAQVNRDAEAVVNEDDLAARDSVSGVNLDEEAAAMLRYQQAYQAAAQVIAISSTLFDSLLNAVRR
;
A
#
# COMPACT_ATOMS: atom_id res chain seq x y z
N MET A 1 27.63 -76.05 0.59
CA MET A 1 26.19 -75.80 0.81
C MET A 1 25.93 -74.36 0.55
N PRO A 2 24.84 -73.97 -0.12
CA PRO A 2 24.46 -72.60 -0.15
C PRO A 2 24.36 -72.09 1.30
N ASP A 3 24.92 -70.89 1.58
CA ASP A 3 25.01 -70.35 2.92
C ASP A 3 23.60 -69.91 3.43
N MET A 4 22.78 -70.88 3.84
CA MET A 4 21.44 -70.65 4.41
C MET A 4 21.55 -69.77 5.67
N LEU A 5 22.62 -69.88 6.43
CA LEU A 5 22.88 -69.06 7.62
C LEU A 5 23.15 -67.62 7.22
N GLY A 6 24.00 -67.41 6.20
CA GLY A 6 24.29 -66.09 5.64
C GLY A 6 23.05 -65.40 5.04
N THR A 7 22.23 -66.18 4.33
CA THR A 7 20.93 -65.67 3.78
C THR A 7 19.98 -65.27 4.92
N GLY A 8 19.81 -66.14 5.95
CA GLY A 8 18.96 -65.81 7.09
C GLY A 8 19.47 -64.59 7.88
N LEU A 9 20.79 -64.50 8.14
CA LEU A 9 21.38 -63.36 8.82
C LEU A 9 21.23 -62.04 8.06
N SER A 10 21.40 -62.09 6.72
CA SER A 10 21.17 -60.91 5.86
C SER A 10 19.73 -60.44 5.91
N SER A 11 18.79 -61.36 5.87
CA SER A 11 17.35 -61.07 5.99
C SER A 11 16.99 -60.46 7.34
N LEU A 12 17.50 -61.04 8.46
CA LEU A 12 17.28 -60.49 9.79
C LEU A 12 17.77 -59.02 9.93
N ARG A 13 19.00 -58.74 9.46
CA ARG A 13 19.53 -57.36 9.50
C ARG A 13 18.72 -56.40 8.64
N ALA A 14 18.28 -56.82 7.48
CA ALA A 14 17.49 -56.02 6.57
C ALA A 14 16.09 -55.72 7.17
N LEU A 15 15.44 -56.73 7.75
CA LEU A 15 14.14 -56.61 8.40
C LEU A 15 14.20 -55.80 9.71
N GLN A 16 15.30 -55.92 10.48
CA GLN A 16 15.53 -55.08 11.64
C GLN A 16 15.62 -53.59 11.23
N ARG A 17 16.35 -53.27 10.16
CA ARG A 17 16.43 -51.90 9.64
C ARG A 17 15.05 -51.38 9.22
N ALA A 18 14.23 -52.24 8.57
CA ALA A 18 12.86 -51.88 8.20
C ALA A 18 11.98 -51.58 9.43
N LEU A 19 12.08 -52.43 10.48
CA LEU A 19 11.37 -52.19 11.74
C LEU A 19 11.81 -50.88 12.42
N ASP A 20 13.12 -50.62 12.46
CA ASP A 20 13.67 -49.37 13.02
C ASP A 20 13.14 -48.15 12.25
N THR A 21 13.10 -48.21 10.90
CA THR A 21 12.60 -47.13 10.06
C THR A 21 11.09 -46.92 10.23
N THR A 22 10.30 -47.99 10.28
CA THR A 22 8.84 -47.90 10.55
C THR A 22 8.57 -47.32 11.94
N ALA A 23 9.33 -47.74 12.97
CA ALA A 23 9.22 -47.15 14.31
C ALA A 23 9.60 -45.65 14.33
N HIS A 24 10.62 -45.26 13.54
CA HIS A 24 11.02 -43.86 13.37
C HIS A 24 9.93 -43.04 12.69
N ASN A 25 9.27 -43.55 11.62
CA ASN A 25 8.13 -42.91 10.98
C ASN A 25 6.99 -42.67 11.99
N ILE A 26 6.60 -43.72 12.75
CA ILE A 26 5.53 -43.62 13.76
C ILE A 26 5.88 -42.57 14.83
N ALA A 27 7.12 -42.56 15.32
CA ALA A 27 7.55 -41.61 16.33
C ALA A 27 7.51 -40.14 15.84
N ASN A 28 7.67 -39.92 14.54
CA ASN A 28 7.73 -38.59 13.93
C ASN A 28 6.45 -38.17 13.18
N VAL A 29 5.37 -38.92 13.28
CA VAL A 29 4.08 -38.62 12.58
C VAL A 29 3.57 -37.19 12.87
N ALA A 30 3.78 -36.68 14.08
CA ALA A 30 3.39 -35.33 14.49
C ALA A 30 4.52 -34.29 14.35
N THR A 31 5.68 -34.67 13.82
CA THR A 31 6.80 -33.74 13.65
C THR A 31 6.61 -32.90 12.36
N PRO A 32 6.41 -31.58 12.45
CA PRO A 32 6.20 -30.77 11.25
C PRO A 32 7.35 -30.87 10.25
N GLY A 33 7.02 -31.09 8.97
CA GLY A 33 8.02 -31.20 7.89
C GLY A 33 8.82 -32.50 7.88
N TYR A 34 8.39 -33.53 8.63
CA TYR A 34 8.94 -34.87 8.54
C TYR A 34 8.41 -35.57 7.30
N SER A 35 9.30 -36.16 6.50
CA SER A 35 8.93 -36.98 5.34
C SER A 35 9.06 -38.46 5.70
N ARG A 36 8.05 -39.27 5.32
CA ARG A 36 8.07 -40.72 5.49
C ARG A 36 9.31 -41.30 4.86
N GLN A 37 9.98 -42.21 5.58
CA GLN A 37 11.16 -42.92 5.09
C GLN A 37 10.80 -44.37 4.74
N ASP A 38 11.41 -44.87 3.65
CA ASP A 38 11.20 -46.24 3.16
C ASP A 38 12.55 -46.92 2.96
N VAL A 39 12.60 -48.22 3.31
CA VAL A 39 13.80 -49.05 3.19
C VAL A 39 13.80 -49.75 1.84
N GLN A 40 14.82 -49.47 1.04
CA GLN A 40 15.01 -50.12 -0.24
C GLN A 40 15.85 -51.39 -0.07
N PHE A 41 15.27 -52.52 -0.48
CA PHE A 41 15.92 -53.82 -0.48
C PHE A 41 16.48 -54.15 -1.84
N ASP A 42 17.72 -54.71 -1.85
CA ASP A 42 18.36 -55.21 -3.07
C ASP A 42 18.87 -56.63 -2.85
N THR A 43 18.94 -57.39 -3.93
CA THR A 43 19.46 -58.75 -3.90
C THR A 43 21.00 -58.74 -3.78
N ARG A 44 21.55 -59.57 -2.88
CA ARG A 44 23.01 -59.75 -2.83
C ARG A 44 23.49 -60.51 -4.06
N ARG A 45 24.70 -60.20 -4.52
CA ARG A 45 25.31 -60.88 -5.69
C ARG A 45 25.24 -62.40 -5.51
N PRO A 46 24.62 -63.12 -6.48
CA PRO A 46 24.50 -64.56 -6.41
C PRO A 46 25.89 -65.19 -6.49
N SER A 47 26.05 -66.35 -5.86
CA SER A 47 27.24 -67.20 -5.95
C SER A 47 27.05 -68.33 -6.93
N VAL A 48 28.14 -68.75 -7.59
CA VAL A 48 28.13 -69.90 -8.50
C VAL A 48 28.43 -71.18 -7.69
N VAL A 49 27.50 -72.13 -7.76
CA VAL A 49 27.68 -73.44 -7.12
C VAL A 49 27.46 -74.49 -8.21
N GLY A 50 28.56 -75.10 -8.66
CA GLY A 50 28.54 -75.99 -9.82
C GLY A 50 28.24 -75.23 -11.11
N SER A 51 27.19 -75.63 -11.83
CA SER A 51 26.69 -74.95 -13.03
C SER A 51 25.56 -73.99 -12.80
N ASN A 52 25.15 -73.77 -11.55
CA ASN A 52 23.95 -72.96 -11.18
C ASN A 52 24.33 -71.72 -10.37
N TRP A 53 23.55 -70.62 -10.58
CA TRP A 53 23.62 -69.42 -9.79
C TRP A 53 22.66 -69.52 -8.62
N ILE A 54 23.15 -69.32 -7.41
CA ILE A 54 22.32 -69.34 -6.18
C ILE A 54 22.35 -67.97 -5.54
N GLY A 55 21.15 -67.46 -5.15
CA GLY A 55 21.03 -66.19 -4.46
C GLY A 55 21.62 -66.22 -3.03
N ASN A 56 22.25 -65.12 -2.60
CA ASN A 56 22.95 -64.96 -1.32
C ASN A 56 22.16 -64.09 -0.29
N GLY A 57 20.84 -63.95 -0.48
CA GLY A 57 19.99 -63.18 0.43
C GLY A 57 19.77 -61.75 -0.02
N VAL A 58 19.45 -60.87 0.93
CA VAL A 58 19.03 -59.48 0.74
C VAL A 58 20.03 -58.51 1.39
N ASN A 59 20.15 -57.33 0.81
CA ASN A 59 20.84 -56.20 1.40
C ASN A 59 19.90 -55.00 1.46
N VAL A 60 20.12 -54.08 2.41
CA VAL A 60 19.53 -52.76 2.40
C VAL A 60 20.43 -51.88 1.54
N SER A 61 19.88 -51.40 0.40
CA SER A 61 20.64 -50.49 -0.46
C SER A 61 20.66 -49.07 0.13
N GLU A 62 19.49 -48.58 0.58
CA GLU A 62 19.38 -47.27 1.21
C GLU A 62 18.08 -47.16 2.04
N VAL A 63 18.00 -46.16 2.90
CA VAL A 63 16.77 -45.65 3.51
C VAL A 63 16.51 -44.28 2.90
N ARG A 64 15.53 -44.16 2.06
CA ARG A 64 15.19 -42.92 1.37
C ARG A 64 13.92 -42.31 1.90
N ARG A 65 13.85 -40.97 1.87
CA ARG A 65 12.58 -40.27 2.13
C ARG A 65 11.67 -40.33 0.90
N ILE A 66 10.38 -40.41 1.13
CA ILE A 66 9.36 -40.30 0.09
C ILE A 66 9.11 -38.79 -0.09
N TYR A 67 9.47 -38.28 -1.27
CA TYR A 67 9.45 -36.85 -1.56
C TYR A 67 9.02 -36.62 -3.02
N ASP A 68 8.07 -35.70 -3.21
CA ASP A 68 7.66 -35.22 -4.52
C ASP A 68 8.01 -33.74 -4.66
N GLN A 69 8.92 -33.44 -5.58
CA GLN A 69 9.42 -32.09 -5.80
C GLN A 69 8.33 -31.15 -6.33
N PHE A 70 7.42 -31.67 -7.17
CA PHE A 70 6.36 -30.86 -7.75
C PHE A 70 5.34 -30.46 -6.69
N LEU A 71 4.84 -31.42 -5.90
CA LEU A 71 3.88 -31.15 -4.83
C LEU A 71 4.47 -30.25 -3.75
N THR A 72 5.77 -30.42 -3.42
CA THR A 72 6.44 -29.53 -2.47
C THR A 72 6.57 -28.11 -3.02
N ALA A 73 6.94 -27.93 -4.28
CA ALA A 73 7.01 -26.60 -4.89
C ALA A 73 5.63 -25.93 -4.97
N GLN A 74 4.59 -26.70 -5.28
CA GLN A 74 3.22 -26.23 -5.33
C GLN A 74 2.72 -25.78 -3.95
N SER A 75 2.90 -26.59 -2.90
CA SER A 75 2.52 -26.23 -1.53
C SER A 75 3.29 -25.02 -1.00
N ARG A 76 4.58 -24.84 -1.38
CA ARG A 76 5.35 -23.63 -1.08
C ARG A 76 4.78 -22.39 -1.75
N SER A 77 4.38 -22.53 -3.02
CA SER A 77 3.79 -21.43 -3.77
C SER A 77 2.46 -20.99 -3.20
N SER A 78 1.54 -21.92 -2.91
CA SER A 78 0.23 -21.61 -2.32
C SER A 78 0.38 -21.06 -0.89
N SER A 79 1.29 -21.62 -0.06
CA SER A 79 1.58 -21.08 1.27
C SER A 79 2.15 -19.65 1.23
N GLY A 80 3.04 -19.37 0.28
CA GLY A 80 3.57 -18.03 0.06
C GLY A 80 2.51 -17.04 -0.42
N ASN A 81 1.60 -17.46 -1.31
CA ASN A 81 0.47 -16.64 -1.76
C ASN A 81 -0.52 -16.38 -0.63
N LEU A 82 -0.85 -17.40 0.16
CA LEU A 82 -1.72 -17.24 1.33
C LEU A 82 -1.13 -16.24 2.32
N ALA A 83 0.16 -16.34 2.65
CA ALA A 83 0.84 -15.41 3.56
C ALA A 83 0.83 -13.98 3.01
N ARG A 84 0.98 -13.78 1.70
CA ARG A 84 0.87 -12.48 1.03
C ARG A 84 -0.51 -11.88 1.17
N LEU A 85 -1.54 -12.66 0.85
CA LEU A 85 -2.94 -12.22 0.91
C LEU A 85 -3.40 -11.96 2.35
N ASP A 86 -2.95 -12.77 3.29
CA ASP A 86 -3.26 -12.59 4.71
C ASP A 86 -2.62 -11.32 5.29
N ALA A 87 -1.35 -11.06 4.98
CA ALA A 87 -0.67 -9.83 5.36
C ALA A 87 -1.37 -8.59 4.78
N PHE A 88 -1.73 -8.63 3.49
CA PHE A 88 -2.49 -7.56 2.83
C PHE A 88 -3.87 -7.35 3.48
N ALA A 89 -4.67 -8.43 3.62
CA ALA A 89 -6.03 -8.35 4.16
C ALA A 89 -6.06 -7.86 5.61
N THR A 90 -5.06 -8.28 6.41
CA THR A 90 -4.92 -7.82 7.80
C THR A 90 -4.69 -6.32 7.89
N GLN A 91 -3.82 -5.75 7.06
CA GLN A 91 -3.56 -4.31 7.05
C GLN A 91 -4.74 -3.54 6.41
N ALA A 92 -5.36 -4.10 5.37
CA ALA A 92 -6.54 -3.52 4.74
C ALA A 92 -7.69 -3.38 5.74
N ALA A 93 -7.96 -4.41 6.55
CA ALA A 93 -8.98 -4.37 7.60
C ALA A 93 -8.68 -3.31 8.68
N ARG A 94 -7.41 -3.07 9.02
CA ARG A 94 -7.03 -1.99 9.96
C ARG A 94 -7.36 -0.60 9.39
N LEU A 95 -7.08 -0.38 8.11
CA LEU A 95 -7.38 0.87 7.42
C LEU A 95 -8.89 1.08 7.27
N ASP A 96 -9.62 0.03 6.87
CA ASP A 96 -11.07 0.06 6.73
C ASP A 96 -11.77 0.38 8.04
N ASN A 97 -11.37 -0.27 9.14
CA ASN A 97 -11.90 0.02 10.48
C ASN A 97 -11.63 1.47 10.93
N MET A 98 -10.52 2.06 10.50
CA MET A 98 -10.20 3.46 10.82
C MET A 98 -11.10 4.44 10.05
N LEU A 99 -11.33 4.20 8.75
CA LEU A 99 -12.11 5.09 7.88
C LEU A 99 -13.62 4.85 7.98
N GLY A 100 -14.04 3.65 8.33
CA GLY A 100 -15.44 3.22 8.41
C GLY A 100 -16.18 3.67 9.67
N ASP A 101 -15.55 4.41 10.59
CA ASP A 101 -16.23 4.97 11.77
C ASP A 101 -17.26 6.04 11.35
N THR A 102 -18.52 5.65 11.33
CA THR A 102 -19.63 6.54 10.95
C THR A 102 -19.97 7.58 11.99
N THR A 103 -19.60 7.37 13.25
CA THR A 103 -19.96 8.25 14.37
C THR A 103 -18.93 9.37 14.57
N ASN A 104 -17.65 9.01 14.49
CA ASN A 104 -16.53 9.93 14.74
C ASN A 104 -15.64 10.09 13.49
N GLY A 105 -16.11 9.67 12.33
CA GLY A 105 -15.36 9.70 11.07
C GLY A 105 -15.25 11.10 10.45
N LEU A 106 -14.57 11.15 9.32
CA LEU A 106 -14.38 12.39 8.56
C LEU A 106 -15.71 12.96 8.05
N SER A 107 -16.63 12.08 7.60
CA SER A 107 -17.97 12.49 7.16
C SER A 107 -18.78 13.18 8.27
N ALA A 108 -18.75 12.63 9.49
CA ALA A 108 -19.44 13.24 10.63
C ALA A 108 -18.84 14.61 11.01
N SER A 109 -17.51 14.74 10.98
CA SER A 109 -16.85 16.02 11.25
C SER A 109 -17.13 17.08 10.15
N LEU A 110 -17.21 16.65 8.89
CA LEU A 110 -17.60 17.53 7.77
C LEU A 110 -19.06 17.98 7.91
N GLN A 111 -19.95 17.08 8.31
CA GLN A 111 -21.36 17.41 8.57
C GLN A 111 -21.49 18.41 9.72
N GLY A 112 -20.79 18.20 10.85
CA GLY A 112 -20.79 19.15 11.96
C GLY A 112 -20.34 20.55 11.55
N TYR A 113 -19.32 20.66 10.69
CA TYR A 113 -18.88 21.94 10.12
C TYR A 113 -19.98 22.59 9.23
N THR A 114 -20.64 21.80 8.38
CA THR A 114 -21.73 22.29 7.51
C THR A 114 -22.94 22.75 8.32
N ASP A 115 -23.29 22.01 9.37
CA ASP A 115 -24.40 22.36 10.26
C ASP A 115 -24.13 23.68 11.01
N ALA A 116 -22.89 23.85 11.51
CA ALA A 116 -22.47 25.09 12.15
C ALA A 116 -22.44 26.28 11.17
N LEU A 117 -22.11 26.05 9.91
CA LEU A 117 -22.17 27.06 8.85
C LEU A 117 -23.62 27.46 8.54
N SER A 118 -24.54 26.50 8.53
CA SER A 118 -25.98 26.73 8.38
C SER A 118 -26.53 27.58 9.54
N GLU A 119 -26.08 27.35 10.77
CA GLU A 119 -26.44 28.17 11.93
C GLU A 119 -25.96 29.62 11.79
N VAL A 120 -24.69 29.81 11.33
CA VAL A 120 -24.18 31.16 11.00
C VAL A 120 -24.98 31.80 9.89
N SER A 121 -25.44 31.04 8.88
CA SER A 121 -26.31 31.55 7.83
C SER A 121 -27.68 32.01 8.37
N SER A 122 -28.21 31.33 9.39
CA SER A 122 -29.49 31.69 10.03
C SER A 122 -29.34 32.87 10.98
N THR A 123 -28.19 33.01 11.66
CA THR A 123 -27.94 34.05 12.66
C THR A 123 -26.59 34.75 12.43
N PRO A 124 -26.40 35.47 11.29
CA PRO A 124 -25.06 35.91 10.84
C PRO A 124 -24.37 36.91 11.78
N GLY A 125 -25.13 37.69 12.57
CA GLY A 125 -24.59 38.60 13.59
C GLY A 125 -24.19 37.94 14.91
N SER A 126 -24.50 36.65 15.12
CA SER A 126 -24.30 35.96 16.39
C SER A 126 -22.83 35.54 16.58
N ILE A 127 -22.15 36.13 17.55
CA ILE A 127 -20.78 35.74 17.97
C ILE A 127 -20.75 34.27 18.46
N PRO A 128 -21.72 33.80 19.29
CA PRO A 128 -21.76 32.36 19.66
C PRO A 128 -21.84 31.41 18.48
N ALA A 129 -22.70 31.65 17.47
CA ALA A 129 -22.81 30.80 16.30
C ALA A 129 -21.49 30.75 15.50
N ARG A 130 -20.84 31.89 15.33
CA ARG A 130 -19.51 31.99 14.69
C ARG A 130 -18.42 31.26 15.50
N GLN A 131 -18.49 31.30 16.83
CA GLN A 131 -17.58 30.56 17.70
C GLN A 131 -17.78 29.04 17.55
N VAL A 132 -19.03 28.58 17.44
CA VAL A 132 -19.36 27.17 17.14
C VAL A 132 -18.75 26.77 15.79
N LEU A 133 -18.94 27.56 14.73
CA LEU A 133 -18.35 27.29 13.41
C LEU A 133 -16.82 27.15 13.48
N LEU A 134 -16.14 28.04 14.19
CA LEU A 134 -14.68 27.92 14.39
C LEU A 134 -14.29 26.66 15.19
N SER A 135 -15.14 26.24 16.14
CA SER A 135 -14.89 25.04 16.93
C SER A 135 -15.08 23.78 16.10
N GLU A 136 -16.13 23.69 15.28
CA GLU A 136 -16.37 22.60 14.36
C GLU A 136 -15.30 22.55 13.25
N GLY A 137 -14.87 23.72 12.74
CA GLY A 137 -13.75 23.80 11.81
C GLY A 137 -12.44 23.26 12.41
N ARG A 138 -12.19 23.53 13.70
CA ARG A 138 -11.02 22.96 14.41
C ARG A 138 -11.18 21.46 14.64
N ALA A 139 -12.39 20.97 14.96
CA ALA A 139 -12.67 19.54 15.10
C ALA A 139 -12.43 18.80 13.80
N LEU A 140 -12.90 19.33 12.68
CA LEU A 140 -12.65 18.80 11.33
C LEU A 140 -11.14 18.76 11.02
N ALA A 141 -10.43 19.85 11.30
CA ALA A 141 -8.98 19.94 11.09
C ALA A 141 -8.22 18.91 11.94
N GLN A 142 -8.55 18.78 13.22
CA GLN A 142 -7.94 17.79 14.10
C GLN A 142 -8.22 16.37 13.64
N ARG A 143 -9.40 16.09 13.08
CA ARG A 143 -9.74 14.77 12.54
C ARG A 143 -8.88 14.42 11.33
N ILE A 144 -8.71 15.35 10.39
CA ILE A 144 -7.86 15.18 9.21
C ILE A 144 -6.40 14.90 9.61
N VAL A 145 -5.86 15.73 10.52
CA VAL A 145 -4.48 15.58 11.02
C VAL A 145 -4.31 14.26 11.77
N ALA A 146 -5.31 13.83 12.56
CA ALA A 146 -5.27 12.55 13.26
C ALA A 146 -5.26 11.36 12.30
N TYR A 147 -6.03 11.42 11.21
CA TYR A 147 -6.03 10.38 10.18
C TYR A 147 -4.68 10.31 9.45
N ASP A 148 -4.12 11.45 9.05
CA ASP A 148 -2.78 11.49 8.47
C ASP A 148 -1.71 10.92 9.43
N GLY A 149 -1.79 11.29 10.71
CA GLY A 149 -0.92 10.75 11.75
C GLY A 149 -0.99 9.22 11.84
N ARG A 150 -2.19 8.66 11.83
CA ARG A 150 -2.37 7.20 11.86
C ARG A 150 -1.86 6.51 10.58
N LEU A 151 -2.08 7.11 9.41
CA LEU A 151 -1.54 6.58 8.14
C LEU A 151 0.00 6.56 8.15
N ARG A 152 0.63 7.59 8.74
CA ARG A 152 2.09 7.62 8.95
C ARG A 152 2.57 6.58 9.95
N GLU A 153 1.86 6.39 11.06
CA GLU A 153 2.14 5.32 12.03
C GLU A 153 2.07 3.94 11.37
N MET A 154 1.06 3.70 10.53
CA MET A 154 0.94 2.44 9.79
C MET A 154 2.11 2.24 8.80
N SER A 155 2.59 3.31 8.17
CA SER A 155 3.79 3.25 7.31
C SER A 155 5.05 2.87 8.11
N ALA A 156 5.26 3.51 9.24
CA ALA A 156 6.40 3.23 10.13
C ALA A 156 6.36 1.82 10.74
N ASP A 157 5.14 1.30 11.04
CA ASP A 157 4.95 -0.09 11.50
C ASP A 157 5.42 -1.10 10.43
N ILE A 158 5.11 -0.83 9.15
CA ILE A 158 5.61 -1.66 8.04
C ILE A 158 7.14 -1.63 7.96
N ASP A 159 7.75 -0.45 8.06
CA ASP A 159 9.21 -0.33 7.98
C ASP A 159 9.90 -1.09 9.12
N THR A 160 9.31 -1.07 10.30
CA THR A 160 9.78 -1.85 11.45
C THR A 160 9.66 -3.37 11.19
N ARG A 161 8.53 -3.80 10.61
CA ARG A 161 8.31 -5.20 10.23
C ARG A 161 9.28 -5.64 9.13
N PHE A 162 9.55 -4.79 8.16
CA PHE A 162 10.52 -5.08 7.10
C PHE A 162 11.89 -5.40 7.67
N ALA A 163 12.37 -4.63 8.63
CA ALA A 163 13.66 -4.89 9.28
C ALA A 163 13.67 -6.23 10.03
N GLY A 164 12.60 -6.55 10.75
CA GLY A 164 12.43 -7.83 11.45
C GLY A 164 12.42 -9.03 10.50
N GLU A 165 11.58 -8.96 9.46
CA GLU A 165 11.45 -10.03 8.47
C GLU A 165 12.73 -10.25 7.64
N ALA A 166 13.42 -9.17 7.25
CA ALA A 166 14.71 -9.25 6.55
C ALA A 166 15.76 -9.99 7.39
N SER A 167 15.84 -9.66 8.68
CA SER A 167 16.73 -10.33 9.62
C SER A 167 16.41 -11.83 9.76
N GLU A 168 15.13 -12.17 9.88
CA GLU A 168 14.69 -13.55 10.01
C GLU A 168 14.97 -14.36 8.72
N VAL A 169 14.68 -13.80 7.54
CA VAL A 169 15.03 -14.45 6.26
C VAL A 169 16.53 -14.70 6.16
N THR A 170 17.37 -13.75 6.60
CA THR A 170 18.81 -13.91 6.63
C THR A 170 19.25 -15.06 7.54
N LEU A 171 18.68 -15.17 8.74
CA LEU A 171 18.98 -16.27 9.67
C LEU A 171 18.58 -17.63 9.11
N LEU A 172 17.40 -17.71 8.47
CA LEU A 172 16.92 -18.93 7.80
C LEU A 172 17.85 -19.32 6.63
N ALA A 173 18.27 -18.36 5.84
CA ALA A 173 19.21 -18.56 4.72
C ALA A 173 20.59 -19.10 5.21
N GLN A 174 21.12 -18.55 6.30
CA GLN A 174 22.34 -19.04 6.95
C GLN A 174 22.15 -20.48 7.45
N GLY A 175 20.98 -20.79 8.02
CA GLY A 175 20.61 -22.15 8.42
C GLY A 175 20.64 -23.15 7.25
N ILE A 176 20.07 -22.76 6.10
CA ILE A 176 20.07 -23.58 4.87
C ILE A 176 21.50 -23.79 4.36
N ALA A 177 22.31 -22.74 4.27
CA ALA A 177 23.71 -22.82 3.83
C ALA A 177 24.52 -23.76 4.70
N ARG A 178 24.34 -23.70 6.03
CA ARG A 178 24.99 -24.62 6.98
C ARG A 178 24.52 -26.07 6.76
N LEU A 179 23.22 -26.31 6.63
CA LEU A 179 22.68 -27.65 6.36
C LEU A 179 23.14 -28.21 5.02
N ASN A 180 23.29 -27.39 3.97
CA ASN A 180 23.89 -27.81 2.71
C ASN A 180 25.32 -28.38 2.93
N GLY A 181 26.13 -27.72 3.76
CA GLY A 181 27.46 -28.19 4.10
C GLY A 181 27.44 -29.51 4.89
N GLU A 182 26.61 -29.61 5.91
CA GLU A 182 26.45 -30.82 6.74
C GLU A 182 25.96 -32.02 5.89
N ILE A 183 24.98 -31.81 5.00
CA ILE A 183 24.42 -32.82 4.09
C ILE A 183 25.53 -33.30 3.14
N THR A 184 26.29 -32.37 2.53
CA THR A 184 27.37 -32.72 1.59
C THR A 184 28.44 -33.57 2.27
N VAL A 185 28.89 -33.20 3.48
CA VAL A 185 29.88 -33.96 4.27
C VAL A 185 29.32 -35.35 4.65
N ALA A 186 28.06 -35.42 5.10
CA ALA A 186 27.44 -36.69 5.48
C ALA A 186 27.25 -37.61 4.27
N ALA A 187 26.82 -37.10 3.12
CA ALA A 187 26.68 -37.85 1.88
C ALA A 187 28.02 -38.40 1.37
N GLN A 188 29.12 -37.61 1.44
CA GLN A 188 30.46 -38.07 1.05
C GLN A 188 30.96 -39.21 1.94
N ASN A 189 30.62 -39.18 3.24
CA ASN A 189 31.09 -40.19 4.19
C ASN A 189 30.30 -41.51 4.11
N THR A 190 29.01 -41.45 3.78
CA THR A 190 28.10 -42.62 3.81
C THR A 190 27.68 -43.11 2.44
N GLY A 191 27.88 -42.31 1.40
CA GLY A 191 27.34 -42.52 0.05
C GLY A 191 25.85 -42.16 -0.09
N HIS A 192 25.18 -41.71 0.98
CA HIS A 192 23.77 -41.35 1.02
C HIS A 192 23.53 -40.08 1.81
N ALA A 193 22.63 -39.23 1.36
CA ALA A 193 22.25 -38.02 2.08
C ALA A 193 21.44 -38.38 3.35
N PRO A 194 21.63 -37.68 4.48
CA PRO A 194 20.91 -37.91 5.72
C PRO A 194 19.49 -37.29 5.63
N ASN A 195 18.46 -38.17 5.65
CA ASN A 195 17.06 -37.76 5.44
C ASN A 195 16.58 -36.67 6.42
N ASP A 196 16.92 -36.79 7.69
CA ASP A 196 16.49 -35.83 8.72
C ASP A 196 17.07 -34.42 8.51
N LEU A 197 18.31 -34.30 7.97
CA LEU A 197 18.90 -33.01 7.63
C LEU A 197 18.26 -32.43 6.35
N LEU A 198 17.86 -33.31 5.41
CA LEU A 198 17.10 -32.89 4.24
C LEU A 198 15.73 -32.30 4.65
N ASP A 199 15.02 -32.95 5.56
CA ASP A 199 13.73 -32.47 6.09
C ASP A 199 13.90 -31.16 6.88
N GLN A 200 14.96 -31.02 7.68
CA GLN A 200 15.29 -29.77 8.36
C GLN A 200 15.53 -28.63 7.38
N ARG A 201 16.29 -28.90 6.29
CA ARG A 201 16.56 -27.91 5.24
C ARG A 201 15.29 -27.50 4.53
N ASP A 202 14.45 -28.45 4.14
CA ASP A 202 13.20 -28.18 3.46
C ASP A 202 12.26 -27.35 4.32
N ARG A 203 12.18 -27.61 5.63
CA ARG A 203 11.40 -26.80 6.58
C ARG A 203 11.88 -25.34 6.65
N LEU A 204 13.20 -25.09 6.62
CA LEU A 204 13.70 -23.71 6.58
C LEU A 204 13.34 -23.01 5.27
N ILE A 205 13.32 -23.74 4.15
CA ILE A 205 12.87 -23.22 2.86
C ILE A 205 11.36 -22.90 2.90
N ASP A 206 10.56 -23.78 3.50
CA ASP A 206 9.11 -23.57 3.68
C ASP A 206 8.84 -22.32 4.55
N GLN A 207 9.63 -22.09 5.60
CA GLN A 207 9.56 -20.87 6.41
C GLN A 207 9.89 -19.61 5.62
N ILE A 208 10.92 -19.65 4.77
CA ILE A 208 11.24 -18.50 3.88
C ILE A 208 10.11 -18.28 2.88
N SER A 209 9.49 -19.33 2.32
CA SER A 209 8.40 -19.19 1.36
C SER A 209 7.17 -18.47 1.92
N GLY A 210 6.91 -18.60 3.21
CA GLY A 210 5.91 -17.80 3.93
C GLY A 210 6.25 -16.32 4.07
N LYS A 211 7.53 -15.94 3.90
CA LYS A 211 8.00 -14.55 4.04
C LYS A 211 8.23 -13.86 2.71
N VAL A 212 8.72 -14.59 1.72
CA VAL A 212 9.02 -14.10 0.37
C VAL A 212 8.91 -15.23 -0.64
N SER A 213 8.56 -14.91 -1.88
CA SER A 213 8.54 -15.91 -2.97
C SER A 213 9.91 -16.54 -3.17
N VAL A 214 9.95 -17.88 -3.19
CA VAL A 214 11.17 -18.68 -3.25
C VAL A 214 11.16 -19.55 -4.50
N THR A 215 12.32 -19.61 -5.17
CA THR A 215 12.60 -20.62 -6.21
C THR A 215 13.83 -21.42 -5.78
N THR A 216 13.77 -22.74 -5.89
CA THR A 216 14.86 -23.64 -5.50
C THR A 216 15.44 -24.36 -6.71
N VAL A 217 16.76 -24.52 -6.73
CA VAL A 217 17.47 -25.29 -7.77
C VAL A 217 18.42 -26.27 -7.07
N ASN A 218 18.25 -27.55 -7.36
CA ASN A 218 19.11 -28.60 -6.82
C ASN A 218 20.47 -28.62 -7.55
N GLU A 219 21.55 -28.67 -6.80
CA GLU A 219 22.92 -28.81 -7.31
C GLU A 219 23.64 -29.91 -6.53
N GLY A 220 23.55 -31.16 -7.04
CA GLY A 220 24.04 -32.34 -6.30
C GLY A 220 23.27 -32.50 -4.99
N ASP A 221 24.03 -32.55 -3.86
CA ASP A 221 23.46 -32.66 -2.51
C ASP A 221 23.05 -31.31 -1.90
N SER A 222 23.40 -30.19 -2.56
CA SER A 222 23.06 -28.84 -2.14
C SER A 222 21.80 -28.33 -2.83
N ILE A 223 21.10 -27.40 -2.18
CA ILE A 223 20.01 -26.61 -2.77
C ILE A 223 20.42 -25.14 -2.82
N ASN A 224 20.31 -24.55 -3.99
CA ASN A 224 20.39 -23.11 -4.17
C ASN A 224 18.98 -22.50 -4.02
N VAL A 225 18.90 -21.39 -3.30
CA VAL A 225 17.65 -20.69 -3.02
C VAL A 225 17.70 -19.29 -3.62
N PHE A 226 16.70 -18.96 -4.43
CA PHE A 226 16.54 -17.66 -5.07
C PHE A 226 15.25 -17.02 -4.60
N ILE A 227 15.25 -15.71 -4.46
CA ILE A 227 14.08 -14.91 -4.04
C ILE A 227 13.70 -13.90 -5.12
N GLY A 228 12.45 -13.49 -5.12
CA GLY A 228 11.94 -12.47 -6.04
C GLY A 228 12.22 -12.82 -7.50
N ASN A 229 12.86 -11.91 -8.23
CA ASN A 229 13.17 -12.05 -9.66
C ASN A 229 14.46 -12.85 -9.93
N GLY A 230 14.79 -13.83 -9.07
CA GLY A 230 15.98 -14.66 -9.25
C GLY A 230 17.23 -14.15 -8.53
N GLN A 231 17.09 -13.33 -7.49
CA GLN A 231 18.21 -12.91 -6.65
C GLN A 231 18.69 -14.07 -5.78
N PRO A 232 19.99 -14.39 -5.77
CA PRO A 232 20.51 -15.53 -5.02
C PRO A 232 20.51 -15.22 -3.51
N LEU A 233 19.72 -15.98 -2.75
CA LEU A 233 19.72 -15.92 -1.30
C LEU A 233 20.70 -16.94 -0.69
N VAL A 234 20.71 -18.16 -1.23
CA VAL A 234 21.67 -19.20 -0.83
C VAL A 234 22.29 -19.83 -2.09
N LEU A 235 23.63 -19.86 -2.15
CA LEU A 235 24.39 -20.54 -3.18
C LEU A 235 25.35 -21.56 -2.51
N GLY A 236 25.05 -22.83 -2.65
CA GLY A 236 25.81 -23.89 -1.98
C GLY A 236 25.83 -23.68 -0.47
N VAL A 237 27.00 -23.40 0.08
CA VAL A 237 27.27 -23.18 1.53
C VAL A 237 27.34 -21.71 1.92
N THR A 238 27.01 -20.80 1.00
CA THR A 238 27.07 -19.35 1.22
C THR A 238 25.66 -18.77 1.22
N ALA A 239 25.33 -18.00 2.25
CA ALA A 239 24.09 -17.24 2.34
C ALA A 239 24.37 -15.75 2.12
N SER A 240 23.48 -15.08 1.37
CA SER A 240 23.44 -13.63 1.24
C SER A 240 22.65 -13.02 2.41
N GLU A 241 22.99 -11.79 2.77
CA GLU A 241 22.29 -11.04 3.81
C GLU A 241 21.28 -10.09 3.18
N ILE A 242 20.03 -10.16 3.64
CA ILE A 242 19.01 -9.15 3.32
C ILE A 242 19.02 -8.12 4.42
N THR A 243 19.06 -6.85 4.03
CA THR A 243 18.98 -5.70 4.93
C THR A 243 17.93 -4.71 4.43
N THR A 244 17.61 -3.73 5.26
CA THR A 244 16.78 -2.60 4.85
C THR A 244 17.66 -1.36 4.67
N VAL A 245 17.39 -0.60 3.62
CA VAL A 245 18.04 0.68 3.33
C VAL A 245 16.98 1.75 3.14
N THR A 246 17.32 3.00 3.39
CA THR A 246 16.41 4.12 3.10
C THR A 246 16.14 4.18 1.60
N ASP A 247 14.87 4.38 1.22
CA ASP A 247 14.48 4.61 -0.17
C ASP A 247 15.14 5.90 -0.68
N PRO A 248 15.95 5.84 -1.75
CA PRO A 248 16.56 7.05 -2.32
C PRO A 248 15.54 8.09 -2.76
N PHE A 249 14.31 7.68 -3.07
CA PHE A 249 13.23 8.52 -3.55
C PHE A 249 12.34 9.07 -2.42
N ASP A 250 12.27 8.37 -1.28
CA ASP A 250 11.44 8.78 -0.15
C ASP A 250 12.15 8.43 1.17
N PRO A 251 12.81 9.40 1.83
CA PRO A 251 13.54 9.15 3.09
C PRO A 251 12.66 8.65 4.25
N GLU A 252 11.34 8.80 4.15
CA GLU A 252 10.39 8.26 5.13
C GLU A 252 10.10 6.77 4.91
N ARG A 253 10.69 6.12 3.88
CA ARG A 253 10.48 4.72 3.53
C ARG A 253 11.75 3.92 3.65
N THR A 254 11.58 2.63 3.91
CA THR A 254 12.64 1.63 3.78
C THR A 254 12.39 0.73 2.57
N GLN A 255 13.48 0.30 1.96
CA GLN A 255 13.54 -0.66 0.86
C GLN A 255 14.35 -1.88 1.28
N PHE A 256 14.11 -3.02 0.62
CA PHE A 256 14.93 -4.21 0.79
C PHE A 256 16.16 -4.16 -0.10
N ALA A 257 17.30 -4.47 0.48
CA ALA A 257 18.55 -4.58 -0.24
C ALA A 257 19.26 -5.88 0.10
N LEU A 258 19.91 -6.46 -0.90
CA LEU A 258 20.83 -7.56 -0.73
C LEU A 258 22.24 -7.00 -0.49
N LEU A 259 22.87 -7.41 0.61
CA LEU A 259 24.25 -7.04 0.89
C LEU A 259 25.18 -7.91 0.06
N THR A 260 25.95 -7.26 -0.80
CA THR A 260 26.95 -7.91 -1.65
C THR A 260 28.36 -7.39 -1.32
N SER A 261 29.40 -8.06 -1.79
CA SER A 261 30.79 -7.60 -1.63
C SER A 261 31.07 -6.23 -2.29
N SER A 262 30.21 -5.81 -3.22
CA SER A 262 30.32 -4.52 -3.94
C SER A 262 29.40 -3.43 -3.38
N GLY A 263 28.64 -3.72 -2.32
CA GLY A 263 27.68 -2.81 -1.70
C GLY A 263 26.26 -3.40 -1.63
N THR A 264 25.29 -2.56 -1.39
CA THR A 264 23.87 -2.94 -1.32
C THR A 264 23.19 -2.84 -2.69
N VAL A 265 22.39 -3.86 -3.03
CA VAL A 265 21.59 -3.91 -4.27
C VAL A 265 20.12 -3.89 -3.89
N ASP A 266 19.36 -2.88 -4.34
CA ASP A 266 17.91 -2.82 -4.12
C ASP A 266 17.20 -4.00 -4.79
N ILE A 267 16.45 -4.75 -3.99
CA ILE A 267 15.65 -5.90 -4.43
C ILE A 267 14.15 -5.70 -4.26
N SER A 268 13.70 -4.54 -3.74
CA SER A 268 12.31 -4.27 -3.36
C SER A 268 11.32 -4.51 -4.49
N ARG A 269 11.69 -4.13 -5.73
CA ARG A 269 10.84 -4.36 -6.91
C ARG A 269 10.72 -5.82 -7.32
N GLY A 270 11.69 -6.64 -6.89
CA GLY A 270 11.72 -8.07 -7.15
C GLY A 270 11.07 -8.89 -6.04
N VAL A 271 10.95 -8.34 -4.84
CA VAL A 271 10.30 -9.03 -3.71
C VAL A 271 8.81 -9.18 -3.99
N SER A 272 8.35 -10.42 -4.03
CA SER A 272 6.94 -10.77 -4.26
C SER A 272 6.60 -12.01 -3.42
N GLY A 273 5.31 -12.26 -3.20
CA GLY A 273 4.85 -13.38 -2.39
C GLY A 273 5.24 -13.25 -0.91
N GLY A 274 4.73 -14.12 -0.09
CA GLY A 274 4.94 -14.12 1.35
C GLY A 274 4.45 -12.85 2.05
N THR A 275 4.68 -12.77 3.34
CA THR A 275 4.30 -11.61 4.16
C THR A 275 4.91 -10.30 3.64
N LEU A 276 6.17 -10.34 3.18
CA LEU A 276 6.87 -9.15 2.67
C LEU A 276 6.21 -8.61 1.40
N GLY A 277 5.87 -9.49 0.45
CA GLY A 277 5.14 -9.09 -0.76
C GLY A 277 3.77 -8.49 -0.43
N GLY A 278 3.03 -9.10 0.51
CA GLY A 278 1.72 -8.59 0.94
C GLY A 278 1.78 -7.19 1.58
N LEU A 279 2.79 -6.92 2.39
CA LEU A 279 3.00 -5.60 3.00
C LEU A 279 3.42 -4.54 1.97
N LEU A 280 4.27 -4.89 0.97
CA LEU A 280 4.65 -4.00 -0.13
C LEU A 280 3.44 -3.67 -1.02
N ASP A 281 2.64 -4.69 -1.36
CA ASP A 281 1.42 -4.51 -2.16
C ASP A 281 0.43 -3.60 -1.44
N TRP A 282 0.17 -3.84 -0.14
CA TRP A 282 -0.74 -3.02 0.65
C TRP A 282 -0.26 -1.57 0.76
N ARG A 283 1.06 -1.33 0.98
CA ARG A 283 1.63 0.03 0.99
C ARG A 283 1.32 0.74 -0.31
N ARG A 284 1.60 0.10 -1.45
CA ARG A 284 1.45 0.67 -2.79
C ARG A 284 -0.01 0.86 -3.19
N GLU A 285 -0.88 -0.12 -2.88
CA GLU A 285 -2.23 -0.18 -3.45
C GLU A 285 -3.28 0.46 -2.55
N MET A 286 -3.05 0.56 -1.23
CA MET A 286 -4.02 1.11 -0.30
C MET A 286 -3.49 2.27 0.54
N LEU A 287 -2.34 2.11 1.22
CA LEU A 287 -1.87 3.10 2.19
C LEU A 287 -1.52 4.44 1.53
N GLU A 288 -0.70 4.41 0.48
CA GLU A 288 -0.26 5.63 -0.20
C GLU A 288 -1.40 6.31 -0.96
N PRO A 289 -2.25 5.60 -1.72
CA PRO A 289 -3.44 6.20 -2.31
C PRO A 289 -4.38 6.83 -1.27
N ALA A 290 -4.63 6.16 -0.13
CA ALA A 290 -5.48 6.70 0.92
C ALA A 290 -4.89 7.99 1.53
N ARG A 291 -3.57 8.04 1.75
CA ARG A 291 -2.88 9.22 2.27
C ARG A 291 -2.94 10.39 1.27
N ASN A 292 -2.70 10.12 0.00
CA ASN A 292 -2.78 11.13 -1.05
C ASN A 292 -4.22 11.66 -1.24
N GLU A 293 -5.24 10.78 -1.16
CA GLU A 293 -6.63 11.19 -1.27
C GLU A 293 -7.09 12.00 -0.06
N LEU A 294 -6.66 11.65 1.16
CA LEU A 294 -6.92 12.48 2.35
C LEU A 294 -6.34 13.89 2.18
N GLY A 295 -5.12 13.99 1.64
CA GLY A 295 -4.52 15.29 1.32
C GLY A 295 -5.29 16.04 0.25
N ARG A 296 -5.76 15.36 -0.78
CA ARG A 296 -6.59 15.94 -1.86
C ARG A 296 -7.92 16.46 -1.34
N ILE A 297 -8.59 15.72 -0.46
CA ILE A 297 -9.81 16.14 0.25
C ILE A 297 -9.53 17.40 1.09
N SER A 298 -8.42 17.43 1.82
CA SER A 298 -8.02 18.59 2.62
C SER A 298 -7.81 19.85 1.78
N LEU A 299 -7.18 19.69 0.61
CA LEU A 299 -7.01 20.78 -0.37
C LEU A 299 -8.36 21.26 -0.92
N ALA A 300 -9.27 20.35 -1.22
CA ALA A 300 -10.59 20.68 -1.74
C ALA A 300 -11.39 21.50 -0.73
N ILE A 301 -11.43 21.07 0.55
CA ILE A 301 -12.08 21.81 1.64
C ILE A 301 -11.52 23.22 1.76
N ALA A 302 -10.17 23.33 1.89
CA ALA A 302 -9.52 24.62 2.05
C ALA A 302 -9.73 25.53 0.83
N SER A 303 -9.56 25.01 -0.37
CA SER A 303 -9.72 25.78 -1.61
C SER A 303 -11.12 26.35 -1.74
N GLN A 304 -12.15 25.50 -1.53
CA GLN A 304 -13.54 25.89 -1.69
C GLN A 304 -13.97 26.91 -0.64
N VAL A 305 -13.67 26.62 0.63
CA VAL A 305 -14.03 27.53 1.74
C VAL A 305 -13.25 28.85 1.64
N ASN A 306 -11.96 28.82 1.37
CA ASN A 306 -11.15 30.04 1.29
C ASN A 306 -11.54 30.91 0.10
N ALA A 307 -11.82 30.32 -1.07
CA ALA A 307 -12.25 31.08 -2.23
C ALA A 307 -13.50 31.89 -1.91
N GLN A 308 -14.54 31.24 -1.38
CA GLN A 308 -15.78 31.92 -1.04
C GLN A 308 -15.64 32.86 0.16
N HIS A 309 -14.86 32.48 1.19
CA HIS A 309 -14.68 33.32 2.39
C HIS A 309 -13.98 34.65 2.05
N ARG A 310 -13.04 34.67 1.09
CA ARG A 310 -12.39 35.90 0.59
C ARG A 310 -13.36 36.84 -0.16
N GLU A 311 -14.43 36.32 -0.72
CA GLU A 311 -15.48 37.10 -1.40
C GLU A 311 -16.50 37.71 -0.43
N GLY A 312 -16.41 37.36 0.86
CA GLY A 312 -17.30 37.87 1.90
C GLY A 312 -16.74 39.06 2.69
N MET A 313 -17.58 39.58 3.58
CA MET A 313 -17.25 40.63 4.55
C MET A 313 -17.50 40.15 5.97
N ASP A 314 -16.58 40.47 6.86
CA ASP A 314 -16.66 40.16 8.29
C ASP A 314 -17.42 41.22 9.10
N LEU A 315 -17.61 40.99 10.40
CA LEU A 315 -18.32 41.95 11.26
C LEU A 315 -17.55 43.25 11.48
N THR A 316 -16.24 43.29 11.21
CA THR A 316 -15.43 44.51 11.31
C THR A 316 -15.50 45.38 10.07
N GLY A 317 -16.17 44.88 8.99
CA GLY A 317 -16.25 45.55 7.69
C GLY A 317 -15.06 45.30 6.78
N ALA A 318 -14.19 44.33 7.12
CA ALA A 318 -13.07 43.91 6.29
C ALA A 318 -13.49 42.73 5.40
N LEU A 319 -12.83 42.58 4.25
CA LEU A 319 -12.96 41.39 3.43
C LEU A 319 -12.41 40.16 4.15
N GLY A 320 -12.97 38.98 3.90
CA GLY A 320 -12.52 37.74 4.44
C GLY A 320 -11.11 37.37 3.93
N GLY A 321 -10.38 36.64 4.75
CA GLY A 321 -9.11 36.00 4.39
C GLY A 321 -9.28 34.48 4.26
N ASP A 322 -8.18 33.74 4.44
CA ASP A 322 -8.24 32.28 4.49
C ASP A 322 -8.92 31.80 5.78
N PHE A 323 -9.91 30.93 5.63
CA PHE A 323 -10.54 30.26 6.77
C PHE A 323 -9.70 29.05 7.24
N PHE A 324 -9.21 28.26 6.27
CA PHE A 324 -8.29 27.14 6.51
C PHE A 324 -6.92 27.41 5.89
N SER A 325 -5.88 26.93 6.54
CA SER A 325 -4.55 26.80 5.94
C SER A 325 -4.21 25.33 5.73
N VAL A 326 -3.41 25.03 4.72
CA VAL A 326 -2.93 23.69 4.34
C VAL A 326 -1.41 23.70 4.24
N GLY A 327 -0.79 22.53 4.37
CA GLY A 327 0.64 22.38 4.10
C GLY A 327 1.02 22.69 2.65
N GLY A 328 2.26 23.03 2.41
CA GLY A 328 2.81 23.29 1.07
C GLY A 328 2.85 22.03 0.20
N VAL A 329 3.39 22.18 -1.02
CA VAL A 329 3.79 21.02 -1.84
C VAL A 329 5.15 20.55 -1.33
N GLY A 330 5.22 19.27 -0.92
CA GLY A 330 6.49 18.65 -0.55
C GLY A 330 7.32 18.37 -1.81
N VAL A 331 8.63 18.62 -1.72
CA VAL A 331 9.59 18.21 -2.74
C VAL A 331 10.75 17.52 -2.04
N THR A 332 11.09 16.32 -2.48
CA THR A 332 12.19 15.53 -1.94
C THR A 332 13.25 15.32 -3.00
N ASP A 333 14.50 15.67 -2.67
CA ASP A 333 15.65 15.41 -3.51
C ASP A 333 16.05 13.94 -3.40
N VAL A 334 16.27 13.27 -4.55
CA VAL A 334 16.77 11.89 -4.54
C VAL A 334 18.22 11.88 -4.06
N THR A 335 18.55 10.98 -3.15
CA THR A 335 19.88 10.95 -2.48
C THR A 335 21.06 10.70 -3.44
N THR A 336 20.77 10.21 -4.65
CA THR A 336 21.77 10.01 -5.73
C THR A 336 22.00 11.22 -6.60
N ASN A 337 21.31 12.34 -6.36
CA ASN A 337 21.51 13.58 -7.10
C ASN A 337 22.93 14.10 -6.92
N THR A 338 23.51 14.60 -8.00
CA THR A 338 24.86 15.17 -8.01
C THR A 338 24.88 16.68 -8.20
N GLY A 339 23.78 17.26 -8.65
CA GLY A 339 23.58 18.70 -8.78
C GLY A 339 23.23 19.38 -7.47
N THR A 340 23.11 20.69 -7.51
CA THR A 340 22.80 21.57 -6.36
C THR A 340 21.46 22.30 -6.52
N ALA A 341 20.64 21.92 -7.51
CA ALA A 341 19.37 22.58 -7.76
C ALA A 341 18.40 22.36 -6.60
N VAL A 342 17.71 23.43 -6.21
CA VAL A 342 16.55 23.35 -5.33
C VAL A 342 15.29 23.43 -6.18
N VAL A 343 14.42 22.43 -6.06
CA VAL A 343 13.12 22.40 -6.75
C VAL A 343 12.04 22.83 -5.77
N SER A 344 11.15 23.71 -6.24
CA SER A 344 9.97 24.11 -5.49
C SER A 344 8.73 23.93 -6.37
N ALA A 345 7.61 23.62 -5.73
CA ALA A 345 6.34 23.48 -6.42
C ALA A 345 5.21 24.17 -5.67
N THR A 346 4.24 24.69 -6.40
CA THR A 346 3.03 25.32 -5.85
C THR A 346 1.79 24.79 -6.59
N ARG A 347 0.67 24.78 -5.89
CA ARG A 347 -0.63 24.39 -6.47
C ARG A 347 -1.27 25.63 -7.11
N THR A 348 -1.63 25.52 -8.38
CA THR A 348 -2.28 26.60 -9.13
C THR A 348 -3.74 26.30 -9.44
N ASN A 349 -4.11 25.02 -9.53
CA ASN A 349 -5.49 24.59 -9.80
C ASN A 349 -5.79 23.29 -9.03
N VAL A 350 -6.51 23.38 -7.93
CA VAL A 350 -6.86 22.22 -7.09
C VAL A 350 -7.74 21.21 -7.83
N ALA A 351 -8.61 21.67 -8.74
CA ALA A 351 -9.49 20.78 -9.50
C ALA A 351 -8.73 19.83 -10.45
N ALA A 352 -7.54 20.24 -10.89
CA ALA A 352 -6.70 19.44 -11.77
C ALA A 352 -5.70 18.55 -11.01
N ILE A 353 -5.55 18.73 -9.69
CA ILE A 353 -4.60 17.92 -8.89
C ILE A 353 -5.11 16.49 -8.77
N THR A 354 -4.24 15.56 -9.13
CA THR A 354 -4.47 14.11 -8.98
C THR A 354 -3.93 13.61 -7.65
N GLY A 355 -4.40 12.43 -7.21
CA GLY A 355 -3.94 11.76 -5.98
C GLY A 355 -2.64 10.97 -6.18
N THR A 356 -1.71 11.42 -7.04
CA THR A 356 -0.44 10.75 -7.30
C THR A 356 0.74 11.68 -7.06
N ASP A 357 1.88 11.11 -6.71
CA ASP A 357 3.16 11.80 -6.64
C ASP A 357 3.85 11.81 -8.01
N TYR A 358 4.79 12.73 -8.22
CA TYR A 358 5.47 12.90 -9.51
C TYR A 358 6.98 12.81 -9.34
N VAL A 359 7.64 12.23 -10.36
CA VAL A 359 9.09 12.21 -10.52
C VAL A 359 9.46 13.22 -11.60
N LEU A 360 10.13 14.28 -11.22
CA LEU A 360 10.76 15.24 -12.13
C LEU A 360 12.21 14.82 -12.34
N ALA A 361 12.61 14.49 -13.56
CA ALA A 361 13.98 14.08 -13.87
C ALA A 361 14.66 15.06 -14.83
N ARG A 362 15.90 15.47 -14.54
CA ARG A 362 16.73 16.31 -15.39
C ARG A 362 17.31 15.47 -16.53
N THR A 363 17.07 15.89 -17.77
CA THR A 363 17.67 15.31 -18.97
C THR A 363 18.74 16.24 -19.54
N GLY A 364 19.49 15.79 -20.54
CA GLY A 364 20.50 16.64 -21.19
C GLY A 364 19.93 17.92 -21.81
N THR A 365 18.65 17.95 -22.16
CA THR A 365 18.00 19.08 -22.87
C THR A 365 16.89 19.77 -22.10
N GLY A 366 16.47 19.24 -20.92
CA GLY A 366 15.35 19.79 -20.18
C GLY A 366 14.94 18.88 -19.02
N TYR A 367 13.65 18.75 -18.82
CA TYR A 367 13.07 17.90 -17.78
C TYR A 367 12.08 16.89 -18.40
N THR A 368 11.88 15.79 -17.70
CA THR A 368 10.75 14.87 -17.90
C THR A 368 9.96 14.77 -16.61
N LEU A 369 8.64 14.69 -16.72
CA LEU A 369 7.73 14.51 -15.58
C LEU A 369 6.99 13.18 -15.75
N ARG A 370 6.99 12.36 -14.70
CA ARG A 370 6.31 11.07 -14.69
C ARG A 370 5.50 10.91 -13.41
N ARG A 371 4.40 10.18 -13.47
CA ARG A 371 3.68 9.72 -12.28
C ARG A 371 4.50 8.66 -11.58
N GLN A 372 4.58 8.73 -10.26
CA GLN A 372 5.41 7.79 -9.48
C GLN A 372 4.79 6.39 -9.42
N ASP A 373 3.47 6.30 -9.35
CA ASP A 373 2.69 5.07 -9.23
C ASP A 373 2.74 4.20 -10.50
N THR A 374 2.50 4.82 -11.66
CA THR A 374 2.38 4.13 -12.96
C THR A 374 3.62 4.25 -13.85
N GLY A 375 4.52 5.20 -13.54
CA GLY A 375 5.62 5.57 -14.42
C GLY A 375 5.19 6.29 -15.71
N ALA A 376 3.89 6.56 -15.87
CA ALA A 376 3.34 7.22 -17.06
C ALA A 376 3.90 8.63 -17.23
N ALA A 377 4.28 8.98 -18.46
CA ALA A 377 4.75 10.33 -18.77
C ALA A 377 3.60 11.34 -18.65
N VAL A 378 3.89 12.49 -18.06
CA VAL A 378 2.97 13.62 -17.93
C VAL A 378 3.39 14.71 -18.90
N THR A 379 2.45 15.19 -19.70
CA THR A 379 2.68 16.34 -20.58
C THR A 379 2.64 17.62 -19.78
N PHE A 380 3.54 18.53 -20.06
CA PHE A 380 3.64 19.82 -19.40
C PHE A 380 4.05 20.92 -20.36
N THR A 381 3.91 22.17 -19.93
CA THR A 381 4.43 23.36 -20.61
C THR A 381 5.48 24.02 -19.72
N GLY A 382 6.31 24.87 -20.29
CA GLY A 382 7.36 25.59 -19.57
C GLY A 382 8.70 24.86 -19.50
N THR A 383 9.75 25.60 -19.14
CA THR A 383 11.14 25.13 -19.08
C THR A 383 11.64 24.81 -17.68
N GLY A 384 10.83 25.11 -16.66
CA GLY A 384 11.18 24.90 -15.26
C GLY A 384 11.91 26.06 -14.60
N THR A 385 12.06 27.22 -15.27
CA THR A 385 12.64 28.43 -14.65
C THR A 385 11.57 29.21 -13.88
N ALA A 386 11.99 30.13 -13.02
CA ALA A 386 11.05 31.00 -12.27
C ALA A 386 10.18 31.87 -13.19
N LEU A 387 10.68 32.24 -14.39
CA LEU A 387 9.94 33.03 -15.38
C LEU A 387 9.07 32.16 -16.30
N ASP A 388 9.39 30.89 -16.43
CA ASP A 388 8.70 29.92 -17.27
C ASP A 388 8.62 28.56 -16.53
N PRO A 389 7.78 28.45 -15.47
CA PRO A 389 7.68 27.26 -14.66
C PRO A 389 7.07 26.10 -15.45
N ILE A 390 7.37 24.87 -15.04
CA ILE A 390 6.68 23.68 -15.55
C ILE A 390 5.25 23.70 -15.00
N LEU A 391 4.27 23.71 -15.92
CA LEU A 391 2.85 23.65 -15.58
C LEU A 391 2.27 22.30 -15.99
N ALA A 392 1.80 21.53 -15.02
CA ALA A 392 1.21 20.21 -15.24
C ALA A 392 0.22 19.86 -14.11
N ASP A 393 -0.90 19.25 -14.44
CA ASP A 393 -1.88 18.69 -13.49
C ASP A 393 -2.20 19.65 -12.31
N GLY A 394 -2.31 20.96 -12.57
CA GLY A 394 -2.60 21.97 -11.55
C GLY A 394 -1.42 22.39 -10.67
N LEU A 395 -0.20 22.00 -11.04
CA LEU A 395 1.05 22.36 -10.38
C LEU A 395 1.83 23.40 -11.21
N SER A 396 2.56 24.24 -10.50
CA SER A 396 3.62 25.08 -11.04
C SER A 396 4.92 24.69 -10.36
N ILE A 397 5.88 24.16 -11.13
CA ILE A 397 7.14 23.63 -10.63
C ILE A 397 8.29 24.50 -11.15
N VAL A 398 9.12 24.95 -10.24
CA VAL A 398 10.33 25.73 -10.53
C VAL A 398 11.55 24.93 -10.10
N ALA A 399 12.40 24.61 -11.04
CA ALA A 399 13.68 23.99 -10.78
C ALA A 399 14.78 25.06 -10.80
N GLY A 400 15.47 25.22 -9.69
CA GLY A 400 16.59 26.14 -9.56
C GLY A 400 17.75 25.78 -10.49
N ALA A 401 18.69 26.68 -10.66
CA ALA A 401 19.90 26.40 -11.39
C ALA A 401 20.76 25.34 -10.67
N GLY A 402 21.54 24.57 -11.46
CA GLY A 402 22.49 23.60 -10.90
C GLY A 402 22.02 22.14 -10.91
N ALA A 403 20.89 21.82 -11.53
CA ALA A 403 20.48 20.42 -11.75
C ALA A 403 21.42 19.74 -12.77
N ALA A 404 22.04 18.64 -12.35
CA ALA A 404 22.85 17.80 -13.23
C ALA A 404 21.96 16.80 -14.02
N THR A 405 22.43 16.40 -15.19
CA THR A 405 21.73 15.37 -15.97
C THR A 405 21.65 14.07 -15.18
N GLY A 406 20.44 13.54 -15.01
CA GLY A 406 20.16 12.35 -14.21
C GLY A 406 19.61 12.66 -12.82
N ASP A 407 19.69 13.91 -12.32
CA ASP A 407 19.06 14.30 -11.05
C ASP A 407 17.54 14.11 -11.12
N GLN A 408 16.98 13.66 -10.02
CA GLN A 408 15.55 13.39 -9.87
C GLN A 408 15.01 14.05 -8.60
N PHE A 409 13.76 14.48 -8.67
CA PHE A 409 13.06 15.15 -7.58
C PHE A 409 11.65 14.55 -7.50
N ILE A 410 11.25 14.18 -6.29
CA ILE A 410 9.89 13.69 -6.04
C ILE A 410 9.03 14.84 -5.57
N ILE A 411 7.90 15.03 -6.21
CA ILE A 411 6.94 16.08 -5.88
C ILE A 411 5.70 15.42 -5.29
N HIS A 412 5.34 15.84 -4.07
CA HIS A 412 4.19 15.36 -3.32
C HIS A 412 3.08 16.43 -3.29
N PRO A 413 2.16 16.46 -4.26
CA PRO A 413 1.18 17.55 -4.37
C PRO A 413 0.21 17.61 -3.21
N THR A 414 -0.15 16.47 -2.64
CA THR A 414 -1.27 16.32 -1.72
C THR A 414 -0.85 15.88 -0.33
N ARG A 415 0.21 15.07 -0.19
CA ARG A 415 0.62 14.41 1.04
C ARG A 415 0.72 15.35 2.24
N ASP A 416 1.38 16.51 2.08
CA ASP A 416 1.61 17.46 3.18
C ASP A 416 0.43 18.37 3.46
N ALA A 417 -0.60 18.35 2.60
CA ALA A 417 -1.77 19.20 2.78
C ALA A 417 -2.55 18.85 4.04
N ALA A 418 -2.71 17.56 4.35
CA ALA A 418 -3.41 17.08 5.53
C ALA A 418 -2.65 17.40 6.83
N VAL A 419 -1.32 17.28 6.83
CA VAL A 419 -0.46 17.60 8.00
C VAL A 419 -0.62 19.05 8.44
N GLY A 420 -0.63 19.96 7.48
CA GLY A 420 -0.73 21.41 7.72
C GLY A 420 -2.15 21.94 7.81
N PHE A 421 -3.17 21.07 7.76
CA PHE A 421 -4.56 21.51 7.75
C PHE A 421 -5.00 22.06 9.12
N LYS A 422 -5.36 23.32 9.16
CA LYS A 422 -5.82 23.98 10.38
C LYS A 422 -6.70 25.18 10.07
N VAL A 423 -7.52 25.61 11.05
CA VAL A 423 -8.25 26.88 10.98
C VAL A 423 -7.27 28.04 11.12
N ALA A 424 -7.29 28.97 10.16
CA ALA A 424 -6.43 30.16 10.14
C ALA A 424 -7.00 31.31 10.96
N ILE A 425 -8.32 31.33 11.18
CA ILE A 425 -9.06 32.38 11.90
C ILE A 425 -9.14 32.02 13.38
N THR A 426 -8.83 32.99 14.26
CA THR A 426 -8.94 32.82 15.72
C THR A 426 -10.10 33.61 16.33
N ASP A 427 -10.47 34.73 15.70
CA ASP A 427 -11.51 35.67 16.17
C ASP A 427 -12.84 35.39 15.42
N PRO A 428 -13.95 35.07 16.13
CA PRO A 428 -15.24 34.84 15.52
C PRO A 428 -15.78 36.00 14.68
N SER A 429 -15.40 37.26 15.05
CA SER A 429 -15.81 38.43 14.28
C SER A 429 -15.26 38.46 12.85
N ARG A 430 -14.17 37.71 12.59
CA ARG A 430 -13.50 37.62 11.29
C ARG A 430 -14.12 36.63 10.32
N VAL A 431 -15.12 35.87 10.73
CA VAL A 431 -15.87 35.00 9.81
C VAL A 431 -16.65 35.90 8.83
N ALA A 432 -16.40 35.77 7.54
CA ALA A 432 -16.98 36.62 6.50
C ALA A 432 -18.34 36.07 6.03
N ALA A 433 -19.38 36.31 6.80
CA ALA A 433 -20.74 35.82 6.53
C ALA A 433 -21.57 36.71 5.58
N ALA A 434 -21.27 38.01 5.55
CA ALA A 434 -21.99 38.97 4.72
C ALA A 434 -21.40 39.11 3.30
N ALA A 435 -22.19 39.50 2.34
CA ALA A 435 -21.64 39.96 1.05
C ALA A 435 -20.95 41.33 1.22
N PRO A 436 -19.85 41.62 0.49
CA PRO A 436 -19.06 42.84 0.69
C PRO A 436 -19.75 44.10 0.18
N ILE A 437 -20.69 43.95 -0.74
CA ILE A 437 -21.42 45.04 -1.35
C ILE A 437 -22.92 44.88 -1.15
N ARG A 438 -23.60 46.01 -1.19
CA ARG A 438 -25.08 46.09 -1.32
C ARG A 438 -25.46 47.08 -2.39
N ALA A 439 -26.43 46.68 -3.19
CA ALA A 439 -27.04 47.52 -4.22
C ALA A 439 -28.41 48.02 -3.75
N SER A 440 -28.77 49.22 -4.14
CA SER A 440 -30.10 49.83 -3.82
C SER A 440 -30.53 50.79 -4.92
N ALA A 441 -31.83 50.84 -5.18
CA ALA A 441 -32.44 51.87 -6.00
C ALA A 441 -32.76 53.12 -5.13
N ALA A 442 -32.59 54.30 -5.68
CA ALA A 442 -32.99 55.51 -4.99
C ALA A 442 -34.54 55.57 -4.88
N THR A 443 -35.02 56.01 -3.74
CA THR A 443 -36.50 56.12 -3.52
C THR A 443 -37.15 57.18 -4.40
N SER A 444 -36.34 58.07 -4.97
CA SER A 444 -36.75 59.11 -5.90
C SER A 444 -36.83 58.69 -7.36
N ASN A 445 -36.50 57.43 -7.68
CA ASN A 445 -36.55 56.93 -9.04
C ASN A 445 -37.99 56.99 -9.57
N ALA A 446 -38.12 57.48 -10.80
CA ALA A 446 -39.41 57.65 -11.47
C ALA A 446 -39.80 56.43 -12.32
N GLY A 447 -38.82 55.66 -12.78
CA GLY A 447 -39.02 54.43 -13.53
C GLY A 447 -39.28 53.22 -12.62
N ASN A 448 -39.52 52.06 -13.24
CA ASN A 448 -39.74 50.79 -12.52
C ASN A 448 -38.49 49.87 -12.54
N GLY A 449 -37.32 50.48 -12.73
CA GLY A 449 -36.06 49.76 -12.75
C GLY A 449 -35.77 49.10 -11.38
N THR A 450 -35.34 47.82 -11.42
CA THR A 450 -34.89 47.05 -10.26
C THR A 450 -33.46 46.66 -10.41
N ILE A 451 -32.69 46.65 -9.32
CA ILE A 451 -31.27 46.23 -9.33
C ILE A 451 -31.08 44.92 -8.58
N SER A 452 -30.25 44.03 -9.12
CA SER A 452 -29.82 42.81 -8.45
C SER A 452 -29.02 43.10 -7.18
N THR A 453 -28.90 42.13 -6.28
CA THR A 453 -28.14 42.26 -5.01
C THR A 453 -26.65 42.50 -5.21
N GLY A 454 -26.13 42.21 -6.40
CA GLY A 454 -24.71 42.28 -6.75
C GLY A 454 -23.96 40.99 -6.46
N GLU A 455 -23.04 40.68 -7.37
CA GLU A 455 -22.12 39.55 -7.33
C GLU A 455 -20.70 40.08 -7.30
N VAL A 456 -19.79 39.41 -6.56
CA VAL A 456 -18.35 39.72 -6.57
C VAL A 456 -17.70 38.91 -7.68
N LEU A 457 -17.00 39.58 -8.60
CA LEU A 457 -16.20 38.96 -9.64
C LEU A 457 -14.71 38.93 -9.31
N ASN A 458 -14.25 39.93 -8.53
CA ASN A 458 -12.85 40.04 -8.15
C ASN A 458 -12.73 40.72 -6.78
N ALA A 459 -12.58 39.89 -5.75
CA ALA A 459 -12.41 40.33 -4.36
C ALA A 459 -11.12 41.12 -4.13
N THR A 460 -10.11 41.00 -5.03
CA THR A 460 -8.83 41.71 -4.91
C THR A 460 -8.85 43.09 -5.55
N ASN A 461 -9.96 43.50 -6.18
CA ASN A 461 -10.08 44.83 -6.78
C ASN A 461 -10.08 45.91 -5.70
N ALA A 462 -9.12 46.82 -5.75
CA ALA A 462 -8.96 47.91 -4.75
C ALA A 462 -10.20 48.82 -4.68
N GLN A 463 -11.03 48.90 -5.71
CA GLN A 463 -12.23 49.71 -5.79
C GLN A 463 -13.51 48.98 -5.37
N LEU A 464 -13.44 47.68 -5.01
CA LEU A 464 -14.60 46.83 -4.74
C LEU A 464 -15.60 47.48 -3.75
N LEU A 465 -15.09 48.08 -2.68
CA LEU A 465 -15.87 48.71 -1.60
C LEU A 465 -16.15 50.21 -1.85
N THR A 466 -15.66 50.78 -2.96
CA THR A 466 -15.89 52.18 -3.30
C THR A 466 -17.30 52.36 -3.78
N THR A 467 -18.03 53.36 -3.26
CA THR A 467 -19.40 53.69 -3.68
C THR A 467 -19.41 54.08 -5.15
N ALA A 468 -20.30 53.43 -5.90
CA ALA A 468 -20.54 53.72 -7.32
C ALA A 468 -22.05 53.99 -7.52
N ASN A 469 -22.35 55.05 -8.28
CA ASN A 469 -23.68 55.37 -8.67
C ASN A 469 -23.90 55.13 -10.15
N ILE A 470 -24.90 54.32 -10.52
CA ILE A 470 -25.38 54.14 -11.87
C ILE A 470 -26.53 55.10 -12.08
N VAL A 471 -26.34 56.09 -12.97
CA VAL A 471 -27.33 57.14 -13.22
C VAL A 471 -27.81 56.99 -14.65
N PHE A 472 -29.10 56.89 -14.87
CA PHE A 472 -29.71 56.81 -16.19
C PHE A 472 -29.76 58.18 -16.82
N THR A 473 -29.05 58.37 -17.94
CA THR A 473 -29.03 59.61 -18.75
C THR A 473 -30.13 59.63 -19.77
N SER A 474 -30.69 58.47 -20.12
CA SER A 474 -31.88 58.28 -20.93
C SER A 474 -32.49 56.90 -20.67
N ALA A 475 -33.62 56.57 -21.24
CA ALA A 475 -34.22 55.24 -21.13
C ALA A 475 -33.34 54.09 -21.68
N THR A 476 -32.29 54.42 -22.48
CA THR A 476 -31.40 53.44 -23.17
C THR A 476 -29.93 53.63 -22.85
N GLN A 477 -29.62 54.60 -21.97
CA GLN A 477 -28.20 54.89 -21.60
C GLN A 477 -28.08 55.21 -20.12
N TYR A 478 -26.96 54.77 -19.56
CA TYR A 478 -26.55 55.07 -18.18
C TYR A 478 -25.10 55.50 -18.10
N SER A 479 -24.71 56.16 -17.06
CA SER A 479 -23.32 56.41 -16.67
C SER A 479 -23.03 55.84 -15.30
N VAL A 480 -21.77 55.41 -15.07
CA VAL A 480 -21.31 54.94 -13.76
C VAL A 480 -20.37 56.00 -13.15
N SER A 481 -20.74 56.50 -11.99
CA SER A 481 -19.98 57.50 -11.21
C SER A 481 -19.53 58.71 -12.02
N GLY A 482 -20.36 59.18 -12.99
CA GLY A 482 -20.07 60.33 -13.85
C GLY A 482 -19.11 60.00 -15.03
N GLY A 483 -18.83 58.74 -15.29
CA GLY A 483 -18.08 58.30 -16.45
C GLY A 483 -18.87 58.38 -17.77
N PRO A 484 -18.30 57.90 -18.86
CA PRO A 484 -18.95 57.90 -20.18
C PRO A 484 -20.31 57.17 -20.16
N ALA A 485 -21.25 57.66 -20.98
CA ALA A 485 -22.52 57.01 -21.19
C ALA A 485 -22.33 55.63 -21.83
N GLN A 486 -23.01 54.63 -21.27
CA GLN A 486 -23.05 53.24 -21.76
C GLN A 486 -24.44 52.87 -22.21
N THR A 487 -24.57 51.94 -23.16
CA THR A 487 -25.86 51.43 -23.62
C THR A 487 -26.46 50.54 -22.58
N TYR A 488 -27.71 50.78 -22.24
CA TYR A 488 -28.50 49.95 -21.34
C TYR A 488 -29.21 48.83 -22.10
N THR A 489 -29.06 47.61 -21.60
CA THR A 489 -29.84 46.46 -22.01
C THR A 489 -30.56 45.90 -20.76
N PRO A 490 -31.90 45.77 -20.72
CA PRO A 490 -32.59 45.24 -19.56
C PRO A 490 -32.06 43.84 -19.17
N GLY A 491 -31.66 43.68 -17.90
CA GLY A 491 -31.06 42.44 -17.41
C GLY A 491 -29.64 42.19 -17.87
N GLY A 492 -29.03 43.08 -18.66
CA GLY A 492 -27.63 43.00 -19.08
C GLY A 492 -26.65 43.18 -17.87
N ASN A 493 -25.49 42.54 -17.95
CA ASN A 493 -24.44 42.64 -16.94
C ASN A 493 -23.79 44.03 -16.96
N ILE A 494 -23.64 44.61 -15.78
CA ILE A 494 -22.88 45.85 -15.53
C ILE A 494 -21.71 45.47 -14.62
N ASP A 495 -20.51 45.33 -15.19
CA ASP A 495 -19.30 44.92 -14.50
C ASP A 495 -18.41 46.14 -14.23
N VAL A 496 -18.27 46.52 -12.95
CA VAL A 496 -17.44 47.67 -12.55
C VAL A 496 -16.81 47.37 -11.19
N ASN A 497 -15.62 47.89 -10.92
CA ASN A 497 -14.94 47.84 -9.63
C ASN A 497 -14.83 46.42 -9.03
N GLY A 498 -14.84 45.37 -9.83
CA GLY A 498 -14.75 43.99 -9.37
C GLY A 498 -16.09 43.37 -8.93
N TRP A 499 -17.21 44.02 -9.16
CA TRP A 499 -18.56 43.49 -8.94
C TRP A 499 -19.39 43.53 -10.23
N ARG A 500 -20.45 42.71 -10.24
CA ARG A 500 -21.48 42.66 -11.28
C ARG A 500 -22.84 42.94 -10.68
N VAL A 501 -23.61 43.79 -11.35
CA VAL A 501 -25.04 43.97 -11.10
C VAL A 501 -25.81 43.88 -12.40
N GLN A 502 -27.09 43.62 -12.29
CA GLN A 502 -28.06 43.64 -13.39
C GLN A 502 -29.18 44.58 -13.02
N ILE A 503 -29.59 45.43 -13.97
CA ILE A 503 -30.78 46.28 -13.81
C ILE A 503 -31.84 45.76 -14.74
N GLY A 504 -32.99 45.37 -14.17
CA GLY A 504 -34.19 44.96 -14.92
C GLY A 504 -35.20 46.09 -14.99
N GLY A 505 -36.28 45.88 -15.77
CA GLY A 505 -37.37 46.85 -15.93
C GLY A 505 -37.06 47.99 -16.89
N ALA A 506 -37.74 49.10 -16.73
CA ALA A 506 -37.63 50.30 -17.56
C ALA A 506 -37.27 51.51 -16.66
N PRO A 507 -35.97 51.74 -16.41
CA PRO A 507 -35.54 52.93 -15.69
C PRO A 507 -35.83 54.21 -16.50
N ALA A 508 -36.15 55.29 -15.79
CA ALA A 508 -36.35 56.61 -16.38
C ALA A 508 -35.07 57.45 -16.32
N THR A 509 -35.04 58.52 -17.13
CA THR A 509 -33.93 59.50 -17.10
C THR A 509 -33.86 60.10 -15.69
N GLY A 510 -32.67 60.11 -15.08
CA GLY A 510 -32.41 60.57 -13.73
C GLY A 510 -32.48 59.49 -12.64
N ASP A 511 -33.00 58.28 -12.97
CA ASP A 511 -32.99 57.18 -12.03
C ASP A 511 -31.57 56.81 -11.62
N THR A 512 -31.41 56.55 -10.33
CA THR A 512 -30.11 56.27 -9.74
C THR A 512 -30.15 54.98 -8.96
N PHE A 513 -29.11 54.15 -9.19
CA PHE A 513 -28.86 52.91 -8.46
C PHE A 513 -27.48 53.04 -7.81
N THR A 514 -27.40 52.76 -6.52
CA THR A 514 -26.16 52.91 -5.73
C THR A 514 -25.65 51.55 -5.32
N ILE A 515 -24.39 51.26 -5.62
CA ILE A 515 -23.62 50.15 -5.09
C ILE A 515 -22.64 50.68 -4.10
N ARG A 516 -22.62 50.14 -2.87
CA ARG A 516 -21.72 50.61 -1.79
C ARG A 516 -21.24 49.46 -0.91
N SER A 517 -20.22 49.73 -0.10
CA SER A 517 -19.78 48.79 0.96
C SER A 517 -20.94 48.36 1.83
N ASN A 518 -20.99 47.11 2.17
CA ASN A 518 -21.97 46.50 3.07
C ASN A 518 -21.51 46.50 4.55
N ALA A 519 -20.48 47.26 4.90
CA ALA A 519 -19.97 47.36 6.27
C ALA A 519 -21.11 47.75 7.24
N GLY A 520 -21.19 47.08 8.38
CA GLY A 520 -22.20 47.25 9.40
C GLY A 520 -23.51 46.49 9.15
N ALA A 521 -23.66 45.75 8.05
CA ALA A 521 -24.83 44.89 7.77
C ALA A 521 -24.68 43.52 8.49
N THR A 522 -24.83 43.51 9.80
CA THR A 522 -24.65 42.34 10.66
C THR A 522 -25.68 41.22 10.42
N GLY A 523 -26.79 41.55 9.80
CA GLY A 523 -27.85 40.58 9.43
C GLY A 523 -27.72 39.99 8.02
N ASP A 524 -26.71 40.38 7.23
CA ASP A 524 -26.48 39.82 5.89
C ASP A 524 -25.80 38.46 5.97
N ASN A 525 -26.42 37.45 5.33
CA ASN A 525 -25.98 36.05 5.34
C ASN A 525 -25.63 35.51 3.95
N ARG A 526 -25.61 36.35 2.92
CA ARG A 526 -25.46 35.91 1.53
C ARG A 526 -24.17 35.13 1.31
N ASN A 527 -23.05 35.54 1.93
CA ASN A 527 -21.80 34.83 1.81
C ASN A 527 -21.78 33.52 2.62
N ALA A 528 -22.47 33.48 3.77
CA ALA A 528 -22.60 32.25 4.55
C ALA A 528 -23.41 31.19 3.79
N ILE A 529 -24.45 31.59 3.09
CA ILE A 529 -25.23 30.71 2.19
C ILE A 529 -24.31 30.19 1.06
N ALA A 530 -23.62 31.09 0.37
CA ALA A 530 -22.71 30.73 -0.71
C ALA A 530 -21.56 29.79 -0.26
N LEU A 531 -21.04 29.95 0.98
CA LEU A 531 -20.09 29.01 1.59
C LEU A 531 -20.68 27.60 1.75
N GLY A 532 -21.95 27.51 2.20
CA GLY A 532 -22.65 26.23 2.33
C GLY A 532 -22.89 25.55 0.99
N ASP A 533 -23.41 26.32 0.02
CA ASP A 533 -23.65 25.83 -1.35
C ASP A 533 -22.35 25.37 -2.02
N GLY A 534 -21.26 26.11 -1.79
CA GLY A 534 -19.95 25.80 -2.31
C GLY A 534 -19.44 24.42 -1.89
N LEU A 535 -19.60 24.03 -0.60
CA LEU A 535 -19.19 22.72 -0.12
C LEU A 535 -19.90 21.54 -0.81
N GLY A 536 -21.11 21.77 -1.31
CA GLY A 536 -21.86 20.81 -2.13
C GLY A 536 -21.44 20.78 -3.60
N ALA A 537 -20.75 21.81 -4.08
CA ALA A 537 -20.32 21.91 -5.46
C ALA A 537 -19.11 21.02 -5.76
N GLY A 538 -18.94 20.64 -7.03
CA GLY A 538 -17.77 19.91 -7.50
C GLY A 538 -16.51 20.80 -7.47
N VAL A 539 -15.43 20.31 -6.87
CA VAL A 539 -14.15 21.01 -6.79
C VAL A 539 -12.95 20.12 -7.16
N LEU A 540 -13.14 18.82 -7.21
CA LEU A 540 -12.18 17.81 -7.62
C LEU A 540 -12.52 17.22 -8.98
N ASP A 541 -11.59 16.50 -9.58
CA ASP A 541 -11.75 15.77 -10.84
C ASP A 541 -12.30 16.68 -11.97
N GLY A 542 -11.64 17.84 -12.14
CA GLY A 542 -12.08 18.85 -13.13
C GLY A 542 -13.35 19.60 -12.72
N GLY A 543 -13.73 19.61 -11.46
CA GLY A 543 -14.92 20.29 -10.96
C GLY A 543 -16.17 19.42 -10.93
N THR A 544 -16.05 18.09 -11.02
CA THR A 544 -17.20 17.17 -11.06
C THR A 544 -17.50 16.48 -9.72
N THR A 545 -16.50 16.38 -8.83
CA THR A 545 -16.61 15.64 -7.55
C THR A 545 -16.64 16.61 -6.37
N SER A 546 -17.69 16.54 -5.54
CA SER A 546 -17.77 17.31 -4.30
C SER A 546 -16.90 16.71 -3.19
N VAL A 547 -16.59 17.51 -2.17
CA VAL A 547 -15.84 17.06 -0.98
C VAL A 547 -16.52 15.86 -0.31
N ALA A 548 -17.83 15.92 -0.09
CA ALA A 548 -18.57 14.82 0.53
C ALA A 548 -18.52 13.53 -0.30
N SER A 549 -18.63 13.66 -1.63
CA SER A 549 -18.50 12.52 -2.54
C SER A 549 -17.07 11.93 -2.52
N ALA A 550 -16.03 12.76 -2.42
CA ALA A 550 -14.66 12.28 -2.33
C ALA A 550 -14.41 11.51 -1.02
N VAL A 551 -14.91 12.01 0.11
CA VAL A 551 -14.84 11.31 1.41
C VAL A 551 -15.58 9.96 1.36
N ALA A 552 -16.79 9.94 0.80
CA ALA A 552 -17.56 8.71 0.64
C ALA A 552 -16.86 7.71 -0.28
N ARG A 553 -16.26 8.17 -1.38
CA ARG A 553 -15.50 7.34 -2.32
C ARG A 553 -14.27 6.74 -1.65
N LEU A 554 -13.47 7.52 -0.92
CA LEU A 554 -12.32 7.00 -0.18
C LEU A 554 -12.71 5.84 0.76
N THR A 555 -13.77 6.02 1.53
CA THR A 555 -14.27 4.98 2.45
C THR A 555 -14.77 3.75 1.69
N ALA A 556 -15.53 3.95 0.61
CA ALA A 556 -16.07 2.86 -0.20
C ALA A 556 -14.97 2.07 -0.93
N ASP A 557 -13.97 2.75 -1.49
CA ASP A 557 -12.86 2.11 -2.20
C ASP A 557 -12.02 1.25 -1.24
N VAL A 558 -11.72 1.76 -0.04
CA VAL A 558 -11.00 1.01 0.99
C VAL A 558 -11.83 -0.20 1.46
N GLY A 559 -13.13 -0.03 1.70
CA GLY A 559 -14.02 -1.13 2.08
C GLY A 559 -14.12 -2.22 1.00
N LEU A 560 -14.24 -1.82 -0.28
CA LEU A 560 -14.28 -2.75 -1.41
C LEU A 560 -12.96 -3.54 -1.55
N GLN A 561 -11.82 -2.84 -1.48
CA GLN A 561 -10.51 -3.49 -1.56
C GLN A 561 -10.29 -4.43 -0.37
N THR A 562 -10.67 -4.04 0.84
CA THR A 562 -10.62 -4.89 2.04
C THR A 562 -11.46 -6.15 1.85
N ARG A 563 -12.69 -6.00 1.38
CA ARG A 563 -13.56 -7.16 1.12
C ARG A 563 -12.99 -8.09 0.06
N THR A 564 -12.45 -7.53 -1.03
CA THR A 564 -11.80 -8.29 -2.10
C THR A 564 -10.58 -9.05 -1.57
N ALA A 565 -9.75 -8.40 -0.75
CA ALA A 565 -8.59 -9.03 -0.13
C ALA A 565 -8.98 -10.20 0.79
N GLN A 566 -10.04 -10.04 1.59
CA GLN A 566 -10.56 -11.11 2.44
C GLN A 566 -11.04 -12.31 1.62
N VAL A 567 -11.83 -12.07 0.57
CA VAL A 567 -12.33 -13.15 -0.31
C VAL A 567 -11.18 -13.88 -1.00
N ASN A 568 -10.17 -13.15 -1.50
CA ASN A 568 -9.00 -13.75 -2.14
C ASN A 568 -8.18 -14.58 -1.14
N ARG A 569 -7.98 -14.08 0.09
CA ARG A 569 -7.31 -14.83 1.17
C ARG A 569 -8.05 -16.12 1.50
N ASP A 570 -9.37 -16.06 1.66
CA ASP A 570 -10.18 -17.22 2.03
C ASP A 570 -10.17 -18.29 0.91
N ALA A 571 -10.20 -17.85 -0.36
CA ALA A 571 -10.08 -18.75 -1.50
C ALA A 571 -8.69 -19.42 -1.55
N GLU A 572 -7.61 -18.64 -1.35
CA GLU A 572 -6.25 -19.18 -1.34
C GLU A 572 -6.00 -20.11 -0.13
N ALA A 573 -6.67 -19.88 1.00
CA ALA A 573 -6.59 -20.78 2.16
C ALA A 573 -7.07 -22.18 1.81
N VAL A 574 -8.16 -22.31 1.05
CA VAL A 574 -8.66 -23.61 0.57
C VAL A 574 -7.67 -24.26 -0.38
N VAL A 575 -7.12 -23.50 -1.35
CA VAL A 575 -6.11 -24.02 -2.28
C VAL A 575 -4.86 -24.51 -1.54
N ASN A 576 -4.40 -23.73 -0.54
CA ASN A 576 -3.24 -24.12 0.27
C ASN A 576 -3.50 -25.39 1.10
N GLU A 577 -4.71 -25.53 1.67
CA GLU A 577 -5.12 -26.73 2.40
C GLU A 577 -5.10 -27.96 1.48
N ASP A 578 -5.65 -27.85 0.27
CA ASP A 578 -5.65 -28.93 -0.73
C ASP A 578 -4.22 -29.30 -1.16
N ASP A 579 -3.35 -28.31 -1.41
CA ASP A 579 -1.96 -28.54 -1.80
C ASP A 579 -1.14 -29.22 -0.70
N LEU A 580 -1.35 -28.79 0.56
CA LEU A 580 -0.73 -29.44 1.70
C LEU A 580 -1.22 -30.87 1.87
N ALA A 581 -2.53 -31.12 1.73
CA ALA A 581 -3.12 -32.45 1.79
C ALA A 581 -2.59 -33.35 0.66
N ALA A 582 -2.45 -32.82 -0.56
CA ALA A 582 -1.87 -33.53 -1.70
C ALA A 582 -0.40 -33.92 -1.44
N ARG A 583 0.42 -33.01 -0.91
CA ARG A 583 1.80 -33.30 -0.51
C ARG A 583 1.86 -34.36 0.59
N ASP A 584 1.06 -34.21 1.62
CA ASP A 584 1.08 -35.09 2.79
C ASP A 584 0.51 -36.48 2.46
N SER A 585 -0.37 -36.61 1.46
CA SER A 585 -0.84 -37.90 0.96
C SER A 585 0.27 -38.75 0.35
N VAL A 586 1.33 -38.10 -0.19
CA VAL A 586 2.49 -38.79 -0.78
C VAL A 586 3.61 -38.95 0.25
N SER A 587 4.00 -37.86 0.90
CA SER A 587 5.19 -37.80 1.77
C SER A 587 4.90 -37.93 3.25
N GLY A 588 3.65 -37.84 3.66
CA GLY A 588 3.23 -37.93 5.07
C GLY A 588 3.25 -39.37 5.61
N VAL A 589 3.27 -39.48 6.93
CA VAL A 589 3.20 -40.77 7.64
C VAL A 589 1.75 -41.12 7.91
N ASN A 590 1.31 -42.28 7.40
CA ASN A 590 0.02 -42.86 7.72
C ASN A 590 0.20 -43.96 8.78
N LEU A 591 -0.34 -43.76 9.99
CA LEU A 591 -0.19 -44.70 11.11
C LEU A 591 -0.72 -46.09 10.80
N ASP A 592 -1.81 -46.23 10.05
CA ASP A 592 -2.40 -47.53 9.71
C ASP A 592 -1.49 -48.31 8.75
N GLU A 593 -0.89 -47.60 7.78
CA GLU A 593 0.07 -48.21 6.84
C GLU A 593 1.34 -48.64 7.55
N GLU A 594 1.89 -47.79 8.41
CA GLU A 594 3.09 -48.08 9.19
C GLU A 594 2.84 -49.23 10.21
N ALA A 595 1.68 -49.26 10.86
CA ALA A 595 1.33 -50.38 11.76
C ALA A 595 1.21 -51.71 10.98
N ALA A 596 0.58 -51.68 9.80
CA ALA A 596 0.50 -52.88 8.92
C ALA A 596 1.90 -53.28 8.41
N ALA A 597 2.76 -52.33 8.07
CA ALA A 597 4.16 -52.59 7.68
C ALA A 597 4.96 -53.18 8.84
N MET A 598 4.82 -52.66 10.06
CA MET A 598 5.47 -53.16 11.25
C MET A 598 5.08 -54.64 11.52
N LEU A 599 3.80 -54.97 11.44
CA LEU A 599 3.34 -56.34 11.64
C LEU A 599 3.92 -57.28 10.57
N ARG A 600 3.95 -56.88 9.29
CA ARG A 600 4.57 -57.64 8.19
C ARG A 600 6.05 -57.87 8.44
N TYR A 601 6.78 -56.86 8.81
CA TYR A 601 8.22 -56.98 9.09
C TYR A 601 8.50 -57.81 10.32
N GLN A 602 7.70 -57.73 11.40
CA GLN A 602 7.80 -58.60 12.57
C GLN A 602 7.60 -60.06 12.21
N GLN A 603 6.57 -60.40 11.40
CA GLN A 603 6.33 -61.75 10.95
C GLN A 603 7.46 -62.29 10.07
N ALA A 604 7.94 -61.47 9.15
CA ALA A 604 9.08 -61.82 8.28
C ALA A 604 10.37 -62.02 9.10
N TYR A 605 10.60 -61.18 10.14
CA TYR A 605 11.72 -61.30 11.04
C TYR A 605 11.68 -62.64 11.81
N GLN A 606 10.52 -63.03 12.35
CA GLN A 606 10.31 -64.28 13.02
C GLN A 606 10.55 -65.47 12.09
N ALA A 607 10.07 -65.39 10.83
CA ALA A 607 10.31 -66.41 9.83
C ALA A 607 11.82 -66.57 9.49
N ALA A 608 12.53 -65.44 9.32
CA ALA A 608 13.98 -65.43 9.09
C ALA A 608 14.76 -66.00 10.28
N ALA A 609 14.34 -65.74 11.52
CA ALA A 609 14.91 -66.31 12.71
C ALA A 609 14.75 -67.83 12.76
N GLN A 610 13.57 -68.35 12.35
CA GLN A 610 13.32 -69.80 12.22
C GLN A 610 14.24 -70.47 11.20
N VAL A 611 14.48 -69.81 10.04
CA VAL A 611 15.42 -70.32 9.01
C VAL A 611 16.83 -70.46 9.61
N ILE A 612 17.30 -69.52 10.44
CA ILE A 612 18.59 -69.60 11.10
C ILE A 612 18.60 -70.78 12.08
N ALA A 613 17.56 -70.96 12.90
CA ALA A 613 17.46 -72.06 13.85
C ALA A 613 17.50 -73.44 13.13
N ILE A 614 16.76 -73.59 12.08
CA ILE A 614 16.81 -74.80 11.23
C ILE A 614 18.19 -75.03 10.59
N SER A 615 18.82 -73.96 10.10
CA SER A 615 20.15 -74.03 9.53
C SER A 615 21.22 -74.47 10.54
N SER A 616 21.11 -73.93 11.81
CA SER A 616 21.99 -74.35 12.89
C SER A 616 21.80 -75.83 13.27
N THR A 617 20.54 -76.31 13.38
CA THR A 617 20.22 -77.71 13.64
C THR A 617 20.74 -78.63 12.56
N LEU A 618 20.63 -78.28 11.29
CA LEU A 618 21.19 -79.00 10.15
C LEU A 618 22.72 -79.04 10.19
N PHE A 619 23.33 -77.93 10.56
CA PHE A 619 24.80 -77.87 10.69
C PHE A 619 25.30 -78.76 11.81
N ASP A 620 24.66 -78.73 12.97
CA ASP A 620 24.98 -79.60 14.12
C ASP A 620 24.81 -81.07 13.77
N SER A 621 23.73 -81.41 13.03
CA SER A 621 23.47 -82.78 12.55
C SER A 621 24.58 -83.26 11.60
N LEU A 622 25.05 -82.40 10.69
CA LEU A 622 26.15 -82.68 9.78
C LEU A 622 27.50 -82.86 10.56
N LEU A 623 27.77 -81.97 11.53
CA LEU A 623 28.96 -82.08 12.37
C LEU A 623 28.98 -83.39 13.15
N ASN A 624 27.84 -83.81 13.68
CA ASN A 624 27.67 -85.10 14.37
C ASN A 624 27.78 -86.30 13.43
N ALA A 625 27.37 -86.18 12.15
CA ALA A 625 27.55 -87.22 11.15
C ALA A 625 29.00 -87.38 10.66
N VAL A 626 29.82 -86.29 10.62
CA VAL A 626 31.24 -86.31 10.22
C VAL A 626 32.14 -86.70 11.41
N ARG A 627 31.70 -86.60 12.64
CA ARG A 627 32.43 -87.03 13.82
C ARG A 627 32.29 -88.54 14.17
N ARG A 628 31.46 -89.25 13.48
CA ARG A 628 31.35 -90.70 13.51
C ARG A 628 32.14 -91.28 12.35
#